data_95eb4ec83fea2bd5cd0232e7d1e52242
#
_entry.id   95eb4ec83fea2bd5cd0232e7d1e52242
#
_cell.length_a   1.000
_cell.length_b   1.000
_cell.length_c   1.000
_cell.angle_alpha   90.00
_cell.angle_beta   90.00
_cell.angle_gamma   90.00
#
_symmetry.space_group_name_H-M   'P 1'
#
loop_
_entity.id
_entity.type
_entity.pdbx_description
1 polymer ?
#
loop_
_entity_poly.entity_id
_entity_poly.type
_entity_poly.pdbx_seq_one_letter_code
_entity_poly.pdbx_strand_id
1 'polypeptide(L)'
;INKAKTQDAFTRAKFKVSNSRDGFVELLERTKAQMVKTDSRGTIFAIEAGGRYWRSLAYFLEERGIPFRLISPFTLKRRREGEDINRRKNDYRDADMAAELLRTGKFTETRLPQGIYADLRAAYHTYYGLGRERSRATNLLSALLDSLFPEFYTVFKDISTKTALAVLAAYPSPHVIAEMSMEKFMDTMMTKYKGQYLIRKKVSAIYQAAHNSVGIHAGTGVICFEISLLVERIRLLTEHRRKVEDLIVTLVEWIPESKYLLSIPGLAHITIAGILGELGPLNHYRSG
;
A
#
# COMPACT_ATOMS: atom_id res chain seq x y z
N ILE A 1 38.08 -2.02 19.76
CA ILE A 1 37.89 -0.89 18.83
C ILE A 1 38.53 0.33 19.47
N ASN A 2 39.69 0.74 18.96
CA ASN A 2 40.45 1.87 19.49
C ASN A 2 39.73 3.18 19.16
N LYS A 3 39.05 3.78 20.14
CA LYS A 3 38.31 5.03 20.01
C LYS A 3 39.19 6.24 19.51
N ALA A 4 40.48 6.20 19.70
CA ALA A 4 41.38 7.31 19.35
C ALA A 4 41.64 7.40 17.83
N LYS A 5 41.64 6.31 17.06
CA LYS A 5 41.86 6.32 15.60
C LYS A 5 40.63 6.68 14.77
N THR A 6 39.43 6.71 15.37
CA THR A 6 38.17 6.92 14.65
C THR A 6 37.86 8.42 14.44
N GLN A 7 38.44 9.33 15.16
CA GLN A 7 38.08 10.74 15.07
C GLN A 7 38.82 11.48 13.95
N ASP A 8 40.05 11.10 13.64
CA ASP A 8 40.88 11.74 12.60
C ASP A 8 40.73 11.14 11.19
N ALA A 9 40.11 9.95 11.08
CA ALA A 9 39.94 9.24 9.81
C ALA A 9 38.55 9.40 9.19
N PHE A 10 37.75 10.37 9.62
CA PHE A 10 36.43 10.64 9.04
C PHE A 10 36.56 11.36 7.69
N THR A 11 37.05 10.66 6.67
CA THR A 11 37.08 11.16 5.31
C THR A 11 35.63 11.15 4.78
N ARG A 12 34.98 12.30 4.83
CA ARG A 12 33.63 12.50 4.28
C ARG A 12 33.68 12.60 2.75
N ALA A 13 33.89 11.47 2.10
CA ALA A 13 33.75 11.37 0.65
C ALA A 13 32.26 11.41 0.30
N LYS A 14 31.80 12.51 -0.28
CA LYS A 14 30.40 12.67 -0.72
C LYS A 14 30.31 12.48 -2.21
N PHE A 15 29.51 11.54 -2.67
CA PHE A 15 29.26 11.29 -4.09
C PHE A 15 27.84 10.74 -4.30
N LYS A 16 27.41 10.77 -5.55
CA LYS A 16 26.13 10.18 -5.98
C LYS A 16 26.42 9.07 -6.97
N VAL A 17 25.64 8.01 -6.92
CA VAL A 17 25.62 6.94 -7.91
C VAL A 17 24.21 6.76 -8.44
N SER A 18 24.08 6.25 -9.66
CA SER A 18 22.77 5.91 -10.22
C SER A 18 22.19 4.69 -9.48
N ASN A 19 20.85 4.61 -9.39
CA ASN A 19 20.16 3.43 -8.88
C ASN A 19 20.07 2.36 -10.00
N SER A 20 21.24 1.84 -10.38
CA SER A 20 21.47 0.87 -11.44
C SER A 20 22.59 -0.08 -11.04
N ARG A 21 22.73 -1.20 -11.76
CA ARG A 21 23.80 -2.16 -11.52
C ARG A 21 25.19 -1.51 -11.58
N ASP A 22 25.43 -0.69 -12.60
CA ASP A 22 26.72 0.00 -12.79
C ASP A 22 26.99 1.01 -11.67
N GLY A 23 25.95 1.75 -11.26
CA GLY A 23 26.08 2.68 -10.13
C GLY A 23 26.34 1.96 -8.81
N PHE A 24 25.80 0.76 -8.60
CA PHE A 24 26.10 -0.03 -7.41
C PHE A 24 27.50 -0.66 -7.46
N VAL A 25 27.97 -1.04 -8.65
CA VAL A 25 29.38 -1.47 -8.84
C VAL A 25 30.32 -0.30 -8.55
N GLU A 26 30.05 0.88 -9.10
CA GLU A 26 30.80 2.10 -8.81
C GLU A 26 30.84 2.42 -7.29
N LEU A 27 29.71 2.26 -6.61
CA LEU A 27 29.63 2.42 -5.15
C LEU A 27 30.63 1.49 -4.44
N LEU A 28 30.65 0.22 -4.83
CA LEU A 28 31.56 -0.78 -4.22
C LEU A 28 33.01 -0.48 -4.53
N GLU A 29 33.36 -0.07 -5.75
CA GLU A 29 34.74 0.29 -6.13
C GLU A 29 35.24 1.50 -5.35
N ARG A 30 34.43 2.55 -5.23
CA ARG A 30 34.74 3.73 -4.41
C ARG A 30 34.90 3.37 -2.94
N THR A 31 34.04 2.47 -2.42
CA THR A 31 34.14 1.98 -1.04
C THR A 31 35.43 1.22 -0.82
N LYS A 32 35.83 0.31 -1.74
CA LYS A 32 37.10 -0.42 -1.67
C LYS A 32 38.30 0.54 -1.68
N ALA A 33 38.30 1.51 -2.58
CA ALA A 33 39.34 2.52 -2.64
C ALA A 33 39.47 3.30 -1.32
N GLN A 34 38.34 3.60 -0.67
CA GLN A 34 38.32 4.28 0.62
C GLN A 34 38.83 3.37 1.74
N MET A 35 38.47 2.08 1.75
CA MET A 35 38.99 1.11 2.71
C MET A 35 40.51 1.01 2.68
N VAL A 36 41.12 0.99 1.48
CA VAL A 36 42.56 0.99 1.32
C VAL A 36 43.20 2.25 1.93
N LYS A 37 42.61 3.44 1.66
CA LYS A 37 43.12 4.71 2.21
C LYS A 37 43.04 4.82 3.73
N THR A 38 42.06 4.14 4.34
CA THR A 38 41.83 4.21 5.79
C THR A 38 42.32 2.99 6.53
N ASP A 39 43.02 2.07 5.87
CA ASP A 39 43.48 0.79 6.42
C ASP A 39 42.34 0.02 7.13
N SER A 40 41.14 0.04 6.52
CA SER A 40 39.95 -0.57 7.10
C SER A 40 39.83 -2.03 6.71
N ARG A 41 39.54 -2.91 7.70
CA ARG A 41 39.40 -4.36 7.49
C ARG A 41 38.04 -4.80 6.96
N GLY A 42 37.04 -3.91 6.97
CA GLY A 42 35.69 -4.24 6.51
C GLY A 42 34.84 -2.98 6.37
N THR A 43 33.69 -3.15 5.75
CA THR A 43 32.69 -2.10 5.57
C THR A 43 31.30 -2.64 5.91
N ILE A 44 30.44 -1.76 6.37
CA ILE A 44 29.01 -2.00 6.57
C ILE A 44 28.25 -0.78 6.07
N PHE A 45 27.17 -1.03 5.32
CA PHE A 45 26.36 0.03 4.75
C PHE A 45 25.17 0.38 5.67
N ALA A 46 24.93 1.67 5.88
CA ALA A 46 23.68 2.18 6.44
C ALA A 46 22.80 2.65 5.29
N ILE A 47 21.59 2.11 5.18
CA ILE A 47 20.65 2.45 4.12
C ILE A 47 19.40 3.04 4.76
N GLU A 48 19.02 4.27 4.37
CA GLU A 48 17.71 4.82 4.76
C GLU A 48 16.60 4.04 4.06
N ALA A 49 15.68 3.43 4.83
CA ALA A 49 14.56 2.67 4.32
C ALA A 49 13.40 3.59 3.86
N GLY A 50 13.73 4.70 3.18
CA GLY A 50 12.78 5.68 2.66
C GLY A 50 12.42 5.45 1.19
N GLY A 51 11.12 5.54 0.86
CA GLY A 51 10.65 5.37 -0.50
C GLY A 51 10.84 3.96 -1.05
N ARG A 52 11.19 3.84 -2.36
CA ARG A 52 11.30 2.53 -3.04
C ARG A 52 12.73 2.17 -3.47
N TYR A 53 13.63 3.15 -3.55
CA TYR A 53 14.95 2.99 -4.16
C TYR A 53 15.93 2.15 -3.34
N TRP A 54 15.79 2.12 -2.03
CA TRP A 54 16.68 1.40 -1.14
C TRP A 54 16.67 -0.13 -1.35
N ARG A 55 15.55 -0.69 -1.80
CA ARG A 55 15.38 -2.14 -1.96
C ARG A 55 16.37 -2.72 -2.96
N SER A 56 16.51 -2.11 -4.13
CA SER A 56 17.43 -2.58 -5.17
C SER A 56 18.87 -2.65 -4.65
N LEU A 57 19.32 -1.62 -3.92
CA LEU A 57 20.64 -1.62 -3.31
C LEU A 57 20.77 -2.68 -2.21
N ALA A 58 19.77 -2.82 -1.35
CA ALA A 58 19.80 -3.78 -0.25
C ALA A 58 19.90 -5.22 -0.76
N TYR A 59 19.08 -5.62 -1.74
CA TYR A 59 19.17 -6.94 -2.37
C TYR A 59 20.49 -7.15 -3.10
N PHE A 60 21.00 -6.12 -3.82
CA PHE A 60 22.31 -6.19 -4.48
C PHE A 60 23.46 -6.43 -3.51
N LEU A 61 23.43 -5.84 -2.32
CA LEU A 61 24.41 -6.05 -1.27
C LEU A 61 24.26 -7.44 -0.62
N GLU A 62 23.02 -7.86 -0.35
CA GLU A 62 22.73 -9.17 0.24
C GLU A 62 23.18 -10.32 -0.65
N GLU A 63 22.89 -10.27 -1.97
CA GLU A 63 23.37 -11.26 -2.95
C GLU A 63 24.89 -11.42 -2.97
N ARG A 64 25.63 -10.39 -2.54
CA ARG A 64 27.10 -10.38 -2.47
C ARG A 64 27.67 -10.63 -1.09
N GLY A 65 26.82 -10.93 -0.11
CA GLY A 65 27.23 -11.13 1.28
C GLY A 65 27.82 -9.85 1.92
N ILE A 66 27.51 -8.67 1.39
CA ILE A 66 28.01 -7.40 1.92
C ILE A 66 27.09 -6.93 3.05
N PRO A 67 27.62 -6.71 4.26
CA PRO A 67 26.80 -6.36 5.40
C PRO A 67 26.18 -4.95 5.26
N PHE A 68 24.90 -4.84 5.57
CA PHE A 68 24.18 -3.57 5.65
C PHE A 68 23.19 -3.57 6.80
N ARG A 69 22.72 -2.38 7.18
CA ARG A 69 21.62 -2.18 8.13
C ARG A 69 20.67 -1.12 7.60
N LEU A 70 19.39 -1.31 7.88
CA LEU A 70 18.37 -0.32 7.53
C LEU A 70 18.19 0.67 8.67
N ILE A 71 18.13 1.94 8.29
CA ILE A 71 17.84 3.04 9.20
C ILE A 71 16.41 3.52 8.90
N SER A 72 15.57 3.56 9.92
CA SER A 72 14.22 4.07 9.79
C SER A 72 14.21 5.56 9.42
N PRO A 73 13.43 5.98 8.41
CA PRO A 73 13.24 7.40 8.09
C PRO A 73 12.76 8.23 9.28
N PHE A 74 11.98 7.62 10.17
CA PHE A 74 11.50 8.26 11.38
C PHE A 74 12.65 8.54 12.38
N THR A 75 13.58 7.58 12.53
CA THR A 75 14.77 7.75 13.38
C THR A 75 15.67 8.86 12.85
N LEU A 76 15.87 8.90 11.51
CA LEU A 76 16.61 9.98 10.85
C LEU A 76 15.93 11.33 11.03
N LYS A 77 14.62 11.41 10.87
CA LYS A 77 13.85 12.63 11.08
C LYS A 77 14.00 13.15 12.52
N ARG A 78 13.80 12.28 13.52
CA ARG A 78 14.01 12.67 14.93
C ARG A 78 15.42 13.14 15.23
N ARG A 79 16.45 12.50 14.66
CA ARG A 79 17.84 12.91 14.82
C ARG A 79 18.07 14.30 14.22
N ARG A 80 17.51 14.56 13.05
CA ARG A 80 17.58 15.87 12.36
C ARG A 80 16.93 16.98 13.19
N GLU A 81 15.75 16.74 13.73
CA GLU A 81 15.00 17.68 14.58
C GLU A 81 15.75 17.99 15.87
N GLY A 82 16.44 17.01 16.46
CA GLY A 82 17.25 17.20 17.66
C GLY A 82 18.55 17.97 17.45
N GLU A 83 19.06 18.08 16.21
CA GLU A 83 20.29 18.83 15.92
C GLU A 83 20.02 20.28 15.56
N ASP A 84 18.93 20.59 14.84
CA ASP A 84 18.56 21.97 14.46
C ASP A 84 17.20 22.00 13.74
N ILE A 85 16.24 22.69 14.30
CA ILE A 85 14.84 22.78 13.81
C ILE A 85 14.78 23.51 12.44
N ASN A 86 15.76 24.38 12.11
CA ASN A 86 15.74 25.23 10.93
C ASN A 86 16.57 24.70 9.74
N ARG A 87 17.18 23.54 9.84
CA ARG A 87 18.04 23.03 8.77
C ARG A 87 17.28 22.25 7.71
N ARG A 88 17.45 22.67 6.45
CA ARG A 88 16.85 22.03 5.27
C ARG A 88 17.31 20.58 5.08
N LYS A 89 16.43 19.71 4.60
CA LYS A 89 16.72 18.33 4.19
C LYS A 89 17.84 18.34 3.12
N ASN A 90 18.87 17.52 3.33
CA ASN A 90 19.98 17.35 2.39
C ASN A 90 20.43 15.88 2.42
N ASP A 91 20.41 15.21 1.27
CA ASP A 91 20.72 13.79 1.13
C ASP A 91 22.11 13.40 1.65
N TYR A 92 23.11 14.28 1.49
CA TYR A 92 24.46 14.04 2.02
C TYR A 92 24.50 14.04 3.54
N ARG A 93 23.71 14.90 4.14
CA ARG A 93 23.62 15.00 5.60
C ARG A 93 22.82 13.81 6.17
N ASP A 94 21.79 13.41 5.47
CA ASP A 94 21.01 12.21 5.84
C ASP A 94 21.90 10.96 5.78
N ALA A 95 22.80 10.86 4.81
CA ALA A 95 23.81 9.80 4.74
C ALA A 95 24.83 9.85 5.91
N ASP A 96 25.34 11.03 6.26
CA ASP A 96 26.23 11.20 7.42
C ASP A 96 25.53 10.79 8.72
N MET A 97 24.26 11.19 8.91
CA MET A 97 23.47 10.81 10.08
C MET A 97 23.15 9.31 10.12
N ALA A 98 22.87 8.70 8.96
CA ALA A 98 22.63 7.26 8.88
C ALA A 98 23.89 6.47 9.29
N ALA A 99 25.06 6.90 8.83
CA ALA A 99 26.35 6.31 9.22
C ALA A 99 26.60 6.46 10.74
N GLU A 100 26.27 7.61 11.33
CA GLU A 100 26.42 7.84 12.77
C GLU A 100 25.43 7.01 13.59
N LEU A 101 24.18 6.85 13.15
CA LEU A 101 23.21 5.97 13.78
C LEU A 101 23.67 4.52 13.74
N LEU A 102 24.26 4.08 12.62
CA LEU A 102 24.87 2.76 12.50
C LEU A 102 26.02 2.58 13.50
N ARG A 103 26.94 3.55 13.57
CA ARG A 103 28.09 3.54 14.49
C ARG A 103 27.67 3.48 15.96
N THR A 104 26.54 4.12 16.31
CA THR A 104 26.02 4.14 17.69
C THR A 104 25.06 2.99 18.01
N GLY A 105 24.90 2.02 17.10
CA GLY A 105 24.03 0.87 17.31
C GLY A 105 22.52 1.17 17.22
N LYS A 106 22.15 2.35 16.71
CA LYS A 106 20.74 2.78 16.58
C LYS A 106 20.17 2.42 15.21
N PHE A 107 20.09 1.15 14.92
CA PHE A 107 19.53 0.59 13.70
C PHE A 107 18.60 -0.58 14.01
N THR A 108 17.78 -0.96 13.06
CA THR A 108 16.96 -2.16 13.13
C THR A 108 17.70 -3.29 12.43
N GLU A 109 17.83 -4.43 13.08
CA GLU A 109 18.25 -5.66 12.38
C GLU A 109 17.17 -5.97 11.35
N THR A 110 17.55 -5.95 10.08
CA THR A 110 16.60 -6.16 8.99
C THR A 110 17.05 -7.36 8.21
N ARG A 111 16.16 -8.33 8.12
CA ARG A 111 16.25 -9.42 7.14
C ARG A 111 15.39 -9.03 5.96
N LEU A 112 15.92 -9.11 4.75
CA LEU A 112 15.10 -8.95 3.56
C LEU A 112 14.28 -10.22 3.36
N PRO A 113 12.97 -10.10 3.16
CA PRO A 113 12.16 -11.27 2.84
C PRO A 113 12.60 -11.83 1.48
N GLN A 114 12.76 -13.16 1.41
CA GLN A 114 13.20 -13.86 0.21
C GLN A 114 12.19 -14.93 -0.20
N GLY A 115 12.21 -15.31 -1.48
CA GLY A 115 11.35 -16.35 -2.02
C GLY A 115 9.88 -16.08 -1.72
N ILE A 116 9.16 -17.10 -1.30
CA ILE A 116 7.72 -17.05 -1.03
C ILE A 116 7.33 -15.99 0.01
N TYR A 117 8.19 -15.67 0.97
CA TYR A 117 7.92 -14.64 1.97
C TYR A 117 8.00 -13.24 1.39
N ALA A 118 8.87 -13.01 0.38
CA ALA A 118 8.90 -11.76 -0.37
C ALA A 118 7.63 -11.58 -1.20
N ASP A 119 7.15 -12.66 -1.83
CA ASP A 119 5.90 -12.66 -2.59
C ASP A 119 4.69 -12.40 -1.69
N LEU A 120 4.63 -13.04 -0.51
CA LEU A 120 3.59 -12.76 0.49
C LEU A 120 3.57 -11.31 0.92
N ARG A 121 4.74 -10.75 1.22
CA ARG A 121 4.84 -9.34 1.60
C ARG A 121 4.34 -8.42 0.50
N ALA A 122 4.74 -8.68 -0.75
CA ALA A 122 4.30 -7.92 -1.90
C ALA A 122 2.78 -8.02 -2.12
N ALA A 123 2.23 -9.24 -2.05
CA ALA A 123 0.79 -9.49 -2.18
C ALA A 123 -0.02 -8.82 -1.07
N TYR A 124 0.44 -8.92 0.19
CA TYR A 124 -0.17 -8.26 1.34
C TYR A 124 -0.25 -6.74 1.17
N HIS A 125 0.86 -6.09 0.78
CA HIS A 125 0.88 -4.65 0.55
C HIS A 125 0.01 -4.24 -0.64
N THR A 126 -0.05 -5.07 -1.69
CA THR A 126 -0.93 -4.85 -2.85
C THR A 126 -2.40 -4.94 -2.45
N TYR A 127 -2.78 -5.95 -1.68
CA TYR A 127 -4.15 -6.12 -1.17
C TYR A 127 -4.66 -4.90 -0.40
N TYR A 128 -3.84 -4.39 0.54
CA TYR A 128 -4.18 -3.19 1.30
C TYR A 128 -4.10 -1.90 0.47
N GLY A 129 -3.19 -1.85 -0.51
CA GLY A 129 -3.11 -0.76 -1.48
C GLY A 129 -4.40 -0.61 -2.27
N LEU A 130 -4.89 -1.70 -2.87
CA LEU A 130 -6.15 -1.75 -3.59
C LEU A 130 -7.34 -1.40 -2.68
N GLY A 131 -7.33 -1.83 -1.42
CA GLY A 131 -8.34 -1.46 -0.42
C GLY A 131 -8.39 0.05 -0.19
N ARG A 132 -7.25 0.71 -0.02
CA ARG A 132 -7.17 2.16 0.14
C ARG A 132 -7.66 2.93 -1.10
N GLU A 133 -7.30 2.45 -2.30
CA GLU A 133 -7.77 3.06 -3.54
C GLU A 133 -9.29 2.90 -3.71
N ARG A 134 -9.83 1.73 -3.37
CA ARG A 134 -11.28 1.49 -3.37
C ARG A 134 -12.00 2.42 -2.40
N SER A 135 -11.48 2.59 -1.18
CA SER A 135 -12.07 3.51 -0.20
C SER A 135 -12.05 4.96 -0.70
N ARG A 136 -10.96 5.41 -1.33
CA ARG A 136 -10.88 6.75 -1.94
C ARG A 136 -11.92 6.93 -3.05
N ALA A 137 -12.09 5.95 -3.94
CA ALA A 137 -13.09 6.00 -5.01
C ALA A 137 -14.51 6.01 -4.43
N THR A 138 -14.78 5.24 -3.37
CA THR A 138 -16.07 5.22 -2.68
C THR A 138 -16.36 6.57 -2.02
N ASN A 139 -15.38 7.22 -1.39
CA ASN A 139 -15.56 8.53 -0.78
C ASN A 139 -15.85 9.63 -1.83
N LEU A 140 -15.20 9.57 -3.00
CA LEU A 140 -15.51 10.48 -4.11
C LEU A 140 -16.92 10.25 -4.62
N LEU A 141 -17.33 8.99 -4.81
CA LEU A 141 -18.70 8.64 -5.19
C LEU A 141 -19.72 9.17 -4.17
N SER A 142 -19.41 9.03 -2.87
CA SER A 142 -20.23 9.58 -1.80
C SER A 142 -20.45 11.09 -1.95
N ALA A 143 -19.37 11.84 -2.15
CA ALA A 143 -19.44 13.30 -2.29
C ALA A 143 -20.28 13.75 -3.50
N LEU A 144 -20.26 13.00 -4.60
CA LEU A 144 -21.13 13.29 -5.75
C LEU A 144 -22.60 12.98 -5.45
N LEU A 145 -22.87 11.88 -4.75
CA LEU A 145 -24.23 11.51 -4.37
C LEU A 145 -24.83 12.46 -3.36
N ASP A 146 -24.05 13.02 -2.45
CA ASP A 146 -24.51 14.03 -1.49
C ASP A 146 -25.13 15.24 -2.20
N SER A 147 -24.66 15.56 -3.39
CA SER A 147 -25.17 16.67 -4.20
C SER A 147 -26.26 16.24 -5.18
N LEU A 148 -26.11 15.09 -5.83
CA LEU A 148 -26.96 14.67 -6.93
C LEU A 148 -28.16 13.83 -6.48
N PHE A 149 -27.96 12.95 -5.48
CA PHE A 149 -28.96 11.99 -5.02
C PHE A 149 -28.82 11.69 -3.52
N PRO A 150 -29.01 12.67 -2.63
CA PRO A 150 -28.81 12.48 -1.18
C PRO A 150 -29.72 11.40 -0.58
N GLU A 151 -30.94 11.21 -1.13
CA GLU A 151 -31.86 10.18 -0.66
C GLU A 151 -31.41 8.75 -0.96
N PHE A 152 -30.36 8.55 -1.77
CA PHE A 152 -29.82 7.24 -2.07
C PHE A 152 -29.41 6.50 -0.79
N TYR A 153 -28.93 7.22 0.21
CA TYR A 153 -28.53 6.66 1.51
C TYR A 153 -29.69 6.16 2.37
N THR A 154 -30.90 6.60 2.10
CA THR A 154 -32.08 6.07 2.82
C THR A 154 -32.34 4.59 2.48
N VAL A 155 -31.86 4.15 1.31
CA VAL A 155 -32.00 2.77 0.82
C VAL A 155 -30.71 1.97 0.94
N PHE A 156 -29.57 2.60 0.66
CA PHE A 156 -28.25 1.98 0.68
C PHE A 156 -27.31 2.66 1.67
N LYS A 157 -27.21 2.13 2.89
CA LYS A 157 -26.24 2.62 3.88
C LYS A 157 -24.79 2.45 3.42
N ASP A 158 -24.50 1.36 2.70
CA ASP A 158 -23.22 1.11 2.05
C ASP A 158 -23.41 1.17 0.52
N ILE A 159 -22.91 2.25 -0.08
CA ILE A 159 -23.00 2.50 -1.53
C ILE A 159 -22.03 1.62 -2.34
N SER A 160 -21.08 0.94 -1.71
CA SER A 160 -20.13 0.04 -2.37
C SER A 160 -20.68 -1.38 -2.57
N THR A 161 -21.90 -1.66 -2.14
CA THR A 161 -22.56 -2.96 -2.35
C THR A 161 -22.85 -3.21 -3.83
N LYS A 162 -22.83 -4.47 -4.24
CA LYS A 162 -23.10 -4.85 -5.65
C LYS A 162 -24.41 -4.26 -6.17
N THR A 163 -25.46 -4.29 -5.34
CA THR A 163 -26.78 -3.75 -5.70
C THR A 163 -26.75 -2.24 -5.86
N ALA A 164 -26.12 -1.49 -4.92
CA ALA A 164 -26.03 -0.03 -5.02
C ALA A 164 -25.25 0.37 -6.28
N LEU A 165 -24.09 -0.24 -6.52
CA LEU A 165 -23.30 0.01 -7.73
C LEU A 165 -24.02 -0.42 -9.02
N ALA A 166 -24.93 -1.39 -8.97
CA ALA A 166 -25.74 -1.78 -10.12
C ALA A 166 -26.78 -0.72 -10.47
N VAL A 167 -27.44 -0.15 -9.46
CA VAL A 167 -28.39 0.97 -9.66
C VAL A 167 -27.65 2.17 -10.22
N LEU A 168 -26.56 2.60 -9.63
CA LEU A 168 -25.78 3.76 -10.08
C LEU A 168 -25.17 3.59 -11.47
N ALA A 169 -24.78 2.39 -11.85
CA ALA A 169 -24.31 2.08 -13.20
C ALA A 169 -25.40 2.16 -14.26
N ALA A 170 -26.65 1.86 -13.89
CA ALA A 170 -27.78 1.96 -14.81
C ALA A 170 -28.36 3.37 -14.86
N TYR A 171 -28.53 3.99 -13.71
CA TYR A 171 -29.24 5.24 -13.52
C TYR A 171 -28.52 6.07 -12.42
N PRO A 172 -27.48 6.83 -12.77
CA PRO A 172 -26.76 7.65 -11.81
C PRO A 172 -27.54 8.88 -11.33
N SER A 173 -28.54 9.33 -12.11
CA SER A 173 -29.37 10.49 -11.79
C SER A 173 -30.75 10.09 -11.25
N PRO A 174 -31.23 10.68 -10.14
CA PRO A 174 -32.59 10.48 -9.67
C PRO A 174 -33.63 11.01 -10.65
N HIS A 175 -33.33 12.08 -11.40
CA HIS A 175 -34.25 12.68 -12.36
C HIS A 175 -34.62 11.73 -13.48
N VAL A 176 -33.63 10.99 -14.00
CA VAL A 176 -33.87 9.99 -15.05
C VAL A 176 -34.77 8.85 -14.53
N ILE A 177 -34.61 8.47 -13.27
CA ILE A 177 -35.46 7.45 -12.63
C ILE A 177 -36.91 8.00 -12.48
N ALA A 178 -37.05 9.25 -12.05
CA ALA A 178 -38.35 9.89 -11.83
C ALA A 178 -39.17 10.09 -13.11
N GLU A 179 -38.51 10.26 -14.27
CA GLU A 179 -39.15 10.33 -15.58
C GLU A 179 -39.66 9.00 -16.13
N MET A 180 -39.26 7.88 -15.53
CA MET A 180 -39.66 6.53 -15.95
C MET A 180 -40.91 6.06 -15.21
N SER A 181 -41.70 5.19 -15.85
CA SER A 181 -42.69 4.43 -15.08
C SER A 181 -42.04 3.42 -14.16
N MET A 182 -42.68 3.16 -13.01
CA MET A 182 -42.23 2.17 -12.03
C MET A 182 -42.02 0.79 -12.68
N GLU A 183 -42.94 0.39 -13.56
CA GLU A 183 -42.91 -0.88 -14.26
C GLU A 183 -41.65 -0.98 -15.15
N LYS A 184 -41.40 0.03 -15.98
CA LYS A 184 -40.23 0.09 -16.86
C LYS A 184 -38.91 0.07 -16.07
N PHE A 185 -38.85 0.85 -14.97
CA PHE A 185 -37.66 0.88 -14.11
C PHE A 185 -37.41 -0.49 -13.47
N MET A 186 -38.46 -1.11 -12.90
CA MET A 186 -38.36 -2.43 -12.28
C MET A 186 -37.94 -3.50 -13.29
N ASP A 187 -38.57 -3.53 -14.47
CA ASP A 187 -38.25 -4.51 -15.52
C ASP A 187 -36.80 -4.37 -15.97
N THR A 188 -36.34 -3.15 -16.26
CA THR A 188 -34.96 -2.90 -16.66
C THR A 188 -33.98 -3.35 -15.59
N MET A 189 -34.21 -3.02 -14.32
CA MET A 189 -33.33 -3.41 -13.24
C MET A 189 -33.31 -4.92 -13.03
N MET A 190 -34.45 -5.58 -13.09
CA MET A 190 -34.55 -7.03 -12.88
C MET A 190 -33.99 -7.83 -14.05
N THR A 191 -34.13 -7.33 -15.29
CA THR A 191 -33.59 -7.99 -16.50
C THR A 191 -32.09 -7.81 -16.64
N LYS A 192 -31.59 -6.56 -16.54
CA LYS A 192 -30.16 -6.23 -16.73
C LYS A 192 -29.26 -6.82 -15.66
N TYR A 193 -29.79 -7.05 -14.46
CA TYR A 193 -29.05 -7.57 -13.31
C TYR A 193 -29.57 -8.90 -12.81
N LYS A 194 -30.11 -9.72 -13.71
CA LYS A 194 -30.57 -11.09 -13.45
C LYS A 194 -29.45 -11.91 -12.79
N GLY A 195 -29.75 -12.53 -11.64
CA GLY A 195 -28.74 -13.29 -10.88
C GLY A 195 -27.92 -12.48 -9.86
N GLN A 196 -28.01 -11.15 -9.86
CA GLN A 196 -27.56 -10.34 -8.73
C GLN A 196 -28.73 -10.24 -7.75
N TYR A 197 -28.48 -10.40 -6.44
CA TYR A 197 -29.52 -10.35 -5.39
C TYR A 197 -30.16 -8.94 -5.30
N LEU A 198 -30.83 -8.52 -6.39
CA LEU A 198 -31.65 -7.30 -6.44
C LEU A 198 -32.95 -7.58 -5.70
N ILE A 199 -33.02 -7.11 -4.47
CA ILE A 199 -34.25 -7.22 -3.69
C ILE A 199 -35.24 -6.21 -4.27
N ARG A 200 -36.33 -6.71 -4.86
CA ARG A 200 -37.42 -5.86 -5.44
C ARG A 200 -37.81 -4.71 -4.52
N LYS A 201 -37.86 -4.95 -3.20
CA LYS A 201 -38.13 -3.93 -2.18
C LYS A 201 -37.13 -2.77 -2.22
N LYS A 202 -35.82 -3.01 -2.43
CA LYS A 202 -34.83 -1.95 -2.52
C LYS A 202 -34.93 -1.17 -3.84
N VAL A 203 -35.24 -1.85 -4.94
CA VAL A 203 -35.45 -1.19 -6.25
C VAL A 203 -36.68 -0.31 -6.19
N SER A 204 -37.77 -0.78 -5.59
CA SER A 204 -38.97 0.04 -5.37
C SER A 204 -38.69 1.24 -4.47
N ALA A 205 -37.92 1.07 -3.39
CA ALA A 205 -37.56 2.15 -2.48
C ALA A 205 -36.68 3.22 -3.16
N ILE A 206 -35.76 2.81 -4.06
CA ILE A 206 -34.96 3.78 -4.86
C ILE A 206 -35.83 4.57 -5.81
N TYR A 207 -36.83 3.96 -6.43
CA TYR A 207 -37.78 4.66 -7.29
C TYR A 207 -38.52 5.77 -6.51
N GLN A 208 -39.02 5.44 -5.32
CA GLN A 208 -39.68 6.43 -4.46
C GLN A 208 -38.72 7.53 -3.98
N ALA A 209 -37.49 7.15 -3.61
CA ALA A 209 -36.44 8.10 -3.22
C ALA A 209 -36.12 9.06 -4.37
N ALA A 210 -36.05 8.57 -5.61
CA ALA A 210 -35.78 9.41 -6.79
C ALA A 210 -36.89 10.46 -7.06
N HIS A 211 -38.16 10.08 -6.87
CA HIS A 211 -39.27 11.00 -7.03
C HIS A 211 -39.31 12.14 -5.97
N ASN A 212 -38.75 11.87 -4.79
CA ASN A 212 -38.68 12.81 -3.69
C ASN A 212 -37.29 13.48 -3.56
N SER A 213 -36.43 13.31 -4.57
CA SER A 213 -35.06 13.80 -4.48
C SER A 213 -34.98 15.33 -4.55
N VAL A 214 -34.16 15.89 -3.65
CA VAL A 214 -33.78 17.31 -3.65
C VAL A 214 -32.43 17.53 -4.36
N GLY A 215 -31.92 16.52 -5.08
CA GLY A 215 -30.66 16.61 -5.80
C GLY A 215 -30.62 17.73 -6.83
N ILE A 216 -29.41 18.22 -7.12
CA ILE A 216 -29.21 19.32 -8.07
C ILE A 216 -29.65 18.93 -9.50
N HIS A 217 -30.12 19.91 -10.25
CA HIS A 217 -30.55 19.74 -11.65
C HIS A 217 -29.51 20.26 -12.66
N ALA A 218 -28.63 21.17 -12.25
CA ALA A 218 -27.66 21.80 -13.14
C ALA A 218 -26.36 20.99 -13.18
N GLY A 219 -25.76 20.84 -14.37
CA GLY A 219 -24.46 20.16 -14.55
C GLY A 219 -24.50 18.65 -14.37
N THR A 220 -25.67 18.05 -14.30
CA THR A 220 -25.84 16.61 -13.95
C THR A 220 -25.20 15.65 -14.95
N GLY A 221 -25.06 16.03 -16.23
CA GLY A 221 -24.46 15.17 -17.25
C GLY A 221 -23.00 14.77 -16.93
N VAL A 222 -22.17 15.74 -16.51
CA VAL A 222 -20.77 15.48 -16.15
C VAL A 222 -20.69 14.69 -14.84
N ILE A 223 -21.54 15.03 -13.86
CA ILE A 223 -21.59 14.31 -12.58
C ILE A 223 -22.00 12.85 -12.78
N CYS A 224 -23.01 12.59 -13.62
CA CYS A 224 -23.43 11.23 -13.96
C CYS A 224 -22.33 10.45 -14.66
N PHE A 225 -21.57 11.08 -15.56
CA PHE A 225 -20.43 10.47 -16.21
C PHE A 225 -19.33 10.12 -15.19
N GLU A 226 -19.00 11.03 -14.27
CA GLU A 226 -18.03 10.77 -13.20
C GLU A 226 -18.48 9.66 -12.26
N ILE A 227 -19.75 9.60 -11.88
CA ILE A 227 -20.34 8.48 -11.13
C ILE A 227 -20.13 7.17 -11.86
N SER A 228 -20.37 7.12 -13.17
CA SER A 228 -20.17 5.91 -13.98
C SER A 228 -18.72 5.43 -13.93
N LEU A 229 -17.75 6.34 -14.09
CA LEU A 229 -16.33 6.03 -13.99
C LEU A 229 -15.93 5.52 -12.59
N LEU A 230 -16.46 6.14 -11.54
CA LEU A 230 -16.18 5.70 -10.16
C LEU A 230 -16.80 4.34 -9.86
N VAL A 231 -17.99 4.04 -10.35
CA VAL A 231 -18.64 2.73 -10.22
C VAL A 231 -17.81 1.64 -10.91
N GLU A 232 -17.34 1.89 -12.12
CA GLU A 232 -16.45 0.96 -12.85
C GLU A 232 -15.15 0.75 -12.08
N ARG A 233 -14.54 1.83 -11.62
CA ARG A 233 -13.30 1.78 -10.83
C ARG A 233 -13.46 0.98 -9.53
N ILE A 234 -14.55 1.19 -8.78
CA ILE A 234 -14.82 0.45 -7.54
C ILE A 234 -15.00 -1.04 -7.82
N ARG A 235 -15.71 -1.39 -8.89
CA ARG A 235 -15.89 -2.79 -9.32
C ARG A 235 -14.56 -3.44 -9.69
N LEU A 236 -13.75 -2.77 -10.49
CA LEU A 236 -12.42 -3.26 -10.91
C LEU A 236 -11.49 -3.46 -9.71
N LEU A 237 -11.42 -2.49 -8.80
CA LEU A 237 -10.60 -2.58 -7.59
C LEU A 237 -11.07 -3.71 -6.66
N THR A 238 -12.38 -3.95 -6.59
CA THR A 238 -12.95 -5.06 -5.81
C THR A 238 -12.57 -6.41 -6.41
N GLU A 239 -12.61 -6.54 -7.74
CA GLU A 239 -12.19 -7.75 -8.43
C GLU A 239 -10.67 -8.00 -8.30
N HIS A 240 -9.85 -6.96 -8.51
CA HIS A 240 -8.41 -7.06 -8.35
C HIS A 240 -8.03 -7.47 -6.92
N ARG A 241 -8.69 -6.89 -5.92
CA ARG A 241 -8.46 -7.24 -4.53
C ARG A 241 -8.78 -8.72 -4.25
N ARG A 242 -9.87 -9.23 -4.83
CA ARG A 242 -10.22 -10.66 -4.73
C ARG A 242 -9.14 -11.55 -5.37
N LYS A 243 -8.66 -11.21 -6.58
CA LYS A 243 -7.58 -11.96 -7.24
C LYS A 243 -6.29 -12.00 -6.40
N VAL A 244 -5.95 -10.90 -5.74
CA VAL A 244 -4.79 -10.86 -4.83
C VAL A 244 -5.05 -11.66 -3.56
N GLU A 245 -6.28 -11.68 -3.05
CA GLU A 245 -6.69 -12.52 -1.92
C GLU A 245 -6.56 -14.01 -2.25
N ASP A 246 -7.04 -14.44 -3.42
CA ASP A 246 -6.90 -15.82 -3.91
C ASP A 246 -5.41 -16.21 -4.03
N LEU A 247 -4.55 -15.31 -4.53
CA LEU A 247 -3.10 -15.50 -4.58
C LEU A 247 -2.49 -15.65 -3.18
N ILE A 248 -2.88 -14.80 -2.23
CA ILE A 248 -2.42 -14.88 -0.84
C ILE A 248 -2.79 -16.22 -0.22
N VAL A 249 -4.01 -16.70 -0.42
CA VAL A 249 -4.43 -18.02 0.06
C VAL A 249 -3.49 -19.10 -0.46
N THR A 250 -3.25 -19.13 -1.76
CA THR A 250 -2.35 -20.10 -2.40
C THR A 250 -0.93 -20.03 -1.83
N LEU A 251 -0.36 -18.82 -1.70
CA LEU A 251 1.00 -18.64 -1.16
C LEU A 251 1.11 -19.07 0.30
N VAL A 252 0.10 -18.77 1.12
CA VAL A 252 0.07 -19.18 2.54
C VAL A 252 0.00 -20.70 2.66
N GLU A 253 -0.80 -21.38 1.83
CA GLU A 253 -0.93 -22.84 1.84
C GLU A 253 0.37 -23.58 1.45
N TRP A 254 1.24 -22.94 0.66
CA TRP A 254 2.54 -23.51 0.30
C TRP A 254 3.57 -23.47 1.45
N ILE A 255 3.29 -22.75 2.53
CA ILE A 255 4.18 -22.63 3.68
C ILE A 255 3.77 -23.65 4.75
N PRO A 256 4.59 -24.66 5.05
CA PRO A 256 4.19 -25.75 5.96
C PRO A 256 3.79 -25.28 7.37
N GLU A 257 4.46 -24.26 7.89
CA GLU A 257 4.17 -23.70 9.22
C GLU A 257 2.87 -22.88 9.30
N SER A 258 2.31 -22.47 8.16
CA SER A 258 1.07 -21.69 8.12
C SER A 258 -0.12 -22.42 8.76
N LYS A 259 -0.14 -23.75 8.70
CA LYS A 259 -1.17 -24.59 9.32
C LYS A 259 -1.31 -24.37 10.83
N TYR A 260 -0.18 -24.09 11.51
CA TYR A 260 -0.20 -23.79 12.94
C TYR A 260 -0.77 -22.41 13.22
N LEU A 261 -0.49 -21.43 12.37
CA LEU A 261 -1.07 -20.10 12.48
C LEU A 261 -2.57 -20.09 12.14
N LEU A 262 -2.99 -20.88 11.13
CA LEU A 262 -4.39 -21.03 10.76
C LEU A 262 -5.23 -21.72 11.85
N SER A 263 -4.60 -22.53 12.73
CA SER A 263 -5.32 -23.13 13.87
C SER A 263 -5.63 -22.14 14.98
N ILE A 264 -5.05 -20.94 14.97
CA ILE A 264 -5.29 -19.90 15.99
C ILE A 264 -6.59 -19.15 15.62
N PRO A 265 -7.61 -19.15 16.49
CA PRO A 265 -8.87 -18.43 16.24
C PRO A 265 -8.63 -16.95 15.93
N GLY A 266 -9.25 -16.46 14.84
CA GLY A 266 -9.12 -15.06 14.42
C GLY A 266 -7.96 -14.77 13.46
N LEU A 267 -7.05 -15.70 13.22
CA LEU A 267 -6.02 -15.56 12.18
C LEU A 267 -6.53 -16.13 10.84
N ALA A 268 -6.75 -15.24 9.88
CA ALA A 268 -7.08 -15.60 8.50
C ALA A 268 -5.84 -15.47 7.60
N HIS A 269 -5.91 -16.03 6.39
CA HIS A 269 -4.82 -16.03 5.41
C HIS A 269 -4.19 -14.65 5.18
N ILE A 270 -5.00 -13.58 5.11
CA ILE A 270 -4.50 -12.21 4.93
C ILE A 270 -3.64 -11.77 6.12
N THR A 271 -4.07 -12.06 7.34
CA THR A 271 -3.30 -11.72 8.55
C THR A 271 -2.00 -12.51 8.61
N ILE A 272 -2.07 -13.80 8.30
CA ILE A 272 -0.91 -14.70 8.25
C ILE A 272 0.09 -14.23 7.18
N ALA A 273 -0.41 -13.83 6.01
CA ALA A 273 0.44 -13.27 4.95
C ALA A 273 1.19 -12.01 5.42
N GLY A 274 0.53 -11.15 6.20
CA GLY A 274 1.20 -9.99 6.82
C GLY A 274 2.29 -10.41 7.80
N ILE A 275 1.99 -11.35 8.70
CA ILE A 275 2.95 -11.85 9.70
C ILE A 275 4.15 -12.50 9.01
N LEU A 276 3.92 -13.51 8.16
CA LEU A 276 4.98 -14.24 7.49
C LEU A 276 5.75 -13.40 6.48
N GLY A 277 5.07 -12.49 5.77
CA GLY A 277 5.71 -11.57 4.84
C GLY A 277 6.65 -10.57 5.50
N GLU A 278 6.37 -10.14 6.74
CA GLU A 278 7.24 -9.22 7.48
C GLU A 278 8.33 -9.95 8.28
N LEU A 279 8.01 -11.09 8.89
CA LEU A 279 8.94 -11.83 9.73
C LEU A 279 9.82 -12.82 8.95
N GLY A 280 9.36 -13.31 7.80
CA GLY A 280 10.01 -14.42 7.10
C GLY A 280 9.79 -15.78 7.79
N PRO A 281 10.67 -16.76 7.55
CA PRO A 281 10.57 -18.08 8.16
C PRO A 281 10.62 -18.03 9.69
N LEU A 282 9.64 -18.63 10.37
CA LEU A 282 9.52 -18.58 11.83
C LEU A 282 10.61 -19.36 12.57
N ASN A 283 11.25 -20.33 11.91
CA ASN A 283 12.37 -21.11 12.48
C ASN A 283 13.62 -20.28 12.81
N HIS A 284 13.68 -19.05 12.33
CA HIS A 284 14.77 -18.11 12.65
C HIS A 284 14.61 -17.46 14.03
N TYR A 285 13.43 -17.55 14.62
CA TYR A 285 13.15 -16.99 15.94
C TYR A 285 13.25 -18.11 16.97
N ARG A 286 14.10 -17.92 17.98
CA ARG A 286 14.21 -18.88 19.10
C ARG A 286 12.95 -18.72 19.97
N SER A 287 12.45 -19.86 20.47
CA SER A 287 11.48 -19.84 21.58
C SER A 287 12.13 -19.15 22.77
N GLY A 288 11.43 -18.16 23.34
CA GLY A 288 11.87 -17.50 24.57
C GLY A 288 11.88 -18.45 25.75
#